data_baeb0079d570c9047bf14b783f440908
#
_entry.id   baeb0079d570c9047bf14b783f440908
#
_cell.length_a   1.000
_cell.length_b   1.000
_cell.length_c   1.000
_cell.angle_alpha   90.00
_cell.angle_beta   90.00
_cell.angle_gamma   90.00
#
_symmetry.space_group_name_H-M   'P 1'
#
loop_
_entity.id
_entity.type
_entity.pdbx_description
1 polymer ?
#
loop_
_entity_poly.entity_id
_entity_poly.type
_entity_poly.pdbx_seq_one_letter_code
_entity_poly.pdbx_strand_id
1 'polypeptide(L)'
;MKITNVRTAVIAGNFPWVLVKVETDAGITGLGEAYWGAGVAELVHKAKPVIIGEDPVNIGKLVEIMIRCLSGEGSQAGATVTAISGIEIALWDLLGRALQTPISTFFGGRFRDKIRIYADCHAGDTPEPSD
;
A
#
# COMPACT_ATOMS: atom_id res chain seq x y z
N MET A 1 -6.30 3.74 19.68
CA MET A 1 -6.68 4.10 18.29
C MET A 1 -7.15 2.84 17.60
N LYS A 2 -8.23 2.91 16.80
CA LYS A 2 -8.81 1.75 16.12
C LYS A 2 -9.01 2.04 14.65
N ILE A 3 -8.75 1.08 13.80
CA ILE A 3 -9.05 1.17 12.36
C ILE A 3 -10.57 1.14 12.19
N THR A 4 -11.13 2.15 11.55
CA THR A 4 -12.57 2.25 11.28
C THR A 4 -12.92 1.95 9.83
N ASN A 5 -11.99 2.19 8.90
CA ASN A 5 -12.25 1.97 7.49
C ASN A 5 -10.95 1.76 6.69
N VAL A 6 -11.09 1.05 5.57
CA VAL A 6 -10.09 0.96 4.50
C VAL A 6 -10.79 1.24 3.19
N ARG A 7 -10.26 2.18 2.43
CA ARG A 7 -10.78 2.57 1.11
C ARG A 7 -9.72 2.43 0.04
N THR A 8 -10.14 2.21 -1.16
CA THR A 8 -9.29 2.23 -2.36
C THR A 8 -9.78 3.31 -3.33
N ALA A 9 -8.84 3.83 -4.11
CA ALA A 9 -9.11 4.64 -5.29
C ALA A 9 -8.18 4.18 -6.41
N VAL A 10 -8.73 3.94 -7.59
CA VAL A 10 -7.94 3.65 -8.79
C VAL A 10 -7.76 4.94 -9.55
N ILE A 11 -6.50 5.37 -9.72
CA ILE A 11 -6.17 6.61 -10.41
C ILE A 11 -5.57 6.26 -11.77
N ALA A 12 -6.21 6.77 -12.82
CA ALA A 12 -5.72 6.61 -14.18
C ALA A 12 -4.48 7.49 -14.40
N GLY A 13 -3.39 6.88 -14.80
CA GLY A 13 -2.13 7.51 -15.17
C GLY A 13 -1.50 6.71 -16.32
N ASN A 14 -0.18 6.61 -16.34
CA ASN A 14 0.50 5.64 -17.22
C ASN A 14 0.12 4.19 -16.87
N PHE A 15 -0.29 3.94 -15.62
CA PHE A 15 -0.91 2.70 -15.13
C PHE A 15 -2.13 3.05 -14.27
N PRO A 16 -3.08 2.11 -14.06
CA PRO A 16 -4.20 2.29 -13.15
C PRO A 16 -3.74 2.08 -11.68
N TRP A 17 -3.13 3.10 -11.08
CA TRP A 17 -2.57 3.06 -9.72
C TRP A 17 -3.65 2.83 -8.67
N VAL A 18 -3.45 1.87 -7.79
CA VAL A 18 -4.37 1.57 -6.69
C VAL A 18 -3.86 2.25 -5.42
N LEU A 19 -4.51 3.33 -5.01
CA LEU A 19 -4.25 3.97 -3.72
C LEU A 19 -5.09 3.31 -2.63
N VAL A 20 -4.51 3.23 -1.43
CA VAL A 20 -5.14 2.68 -0.23
C VAL A 20 -5.13 3.72 0.86
N LYS A 21 -6.30 3.97 1.47
CA LYS A 21 -6.44 4.86 2.62
C LYS A 21 -6.96 4.09 3.81
N VAL A 22 -6.22 4.13 4.93
CA VAL A 22 -6.66 3.60 6.23
C VAL A 22 -7.15 4.75 7.10
N GLU A 23 -8.33 4.60 7.68
CA GLU A 23 -8.99 5.60 8.55
C GLU A 23 -9.14 5.07 9.98
N THR A 24 -9.06 5.96 10.97
CA THR A 24 -9.18 5.59 12.39
C THR A 24 -10.22 6.41 13.13
N ASP A 25 -10.63 5.90 14.30
CA ASP A 25 -11.52 6.60 15.26
C ASP A 25 -10.90 7.88 15.84
N ALA A 26 -9.58 8.03 15.78
CA ALA A 26 -8.88 9.24 16.21
C ALA A 26 -8.83 10.34 15.12
N GLY A 27 -9.44 10.12 13.95
CA GLY A 27 -9.38 11.04 12.81
C GLY A 27 -8.04 11.07 12.08
N ILE A 28 -7.06 10.28 12.51
CA ILE A 28 -5.77 10.13 11.84
C ILE A 28 -5.94 9.13 10.70
N THR A 29 -5.39 9.44 9.54
CA THR A 29 -5.46 8.59 8.37
C THR A 29 -4.08 8.35 7.79
N GLY A 30 -3.88 7.21 7.17
CA GLY A 30 -2.67 6.89 6.43
C GLY A 30 -2.98 6.58 4.96
N LEU A 31 -2.04 6.89 4.09
CA LEU A 31 -2.12 6.68 2.65
C LEU A 31 -1.02 5.72 2.22
N GLY A 32 -1.38 4.74 1.42
CA GLY A 32 -0.48 3.79 0.78
C GLY A 32 -0.82 3.60 -0.68
N GLU A 33 0.01 2.85 -1.37
CA GLU A 33 -0.17 2.48 -2.76
C GLU A 33 0.02 0.98 -2.92
N ALA A 34 -0.94 0.34 -3.55
CA ALA A 34 -0.92 -1.09 -3.87
C ALA A 34 -0.55 -1.34 -5.34
N TYR A 35 0.30 -0.47 -5.92
CA TYR A 35 0.74 -0.59 -7.30
C TYR A 35 -0.45 -0.68 -8.26
N TRP A 36 -0.42 -1.59 -9.23
CA TRP A 36 -1.51 -1.86 -10.17
C TRP A 36 -1.63 -3.37 -10.42
N GLY A 37 -2.77 -3.78 -10.93
CA GLY A 37 -3.01 -5.18 -11.29
C GLY A 37 -4.47 -5.57 -11.15
N ALA A 38 -4.88 -6.54 -11.93
CA ALA A 38 -6.23 -7.09 -11.87
C ALA A 38 -6.50 -7.69 -10.47
N GLY A 39 -7.61 -7.30 -9.87
CA GLY A 39 -8.05 -7.85 -8.58
C GLY A 39 -7.36 -7.27 -7.35
N VAL A 40 -6.39 -6.35 -7.48
CA VAL A 40 -5.66 -5.79 -6.32
C VAL A 40 -6.59 -4.99 -5.40
N ALA A 41 -7.45 -4.14 -5.96
CA ALA A 41 -8.40 -3.36 -5.16
C ALA A 41 -9.41 -4.27 -4.44
N GLU A 42 -9.87 -5.32 -5.08
CA GLU A 42 -10.78 -6.32 -4.50
C GLU A 42 -10.09 -7.08 -3.35
N LEU A 43 -8.81 -7.41 -3.48
CA LEU A 43 -8.05 -8.05 -2.41
C LEU A 43 -7.84 -7.12 -1.20
N VAL A 44 -7.64 -5.82 -1.42
CA VAL A 44 -7.66 -4.83 -0.32
C VAL A 44 -9.01 -4.85 0.40
N HIS A 45 -10.13 -4.91 -0.34
CA HIS A 45 -11.46 -5.00 0.26
C HIS A 45 -11.69 -6.32 1.00
N LYS A 46 -11.12 -7.44 0.53
CA LYS A 46 -11.15 -8.73 1.24
C LYS A 46 -10.33 -8.70 2.53
N ALA A 47 -9.21 -7.98 2.57
CA ALA A 47 -8.40 -7.80 3.77
C ALA A 47 -9.07 -6.91 4.82
N LYS A 48 -9.89 -5.95 4.40
CA LYS A 48 -10.52 -4.96 5.28
C LYS A 48 -11.20 -5.56 6.52
N PRO A 49 -12.09 -6.56 6.42
CA PRO A 49 -12.83 -7.08 7.60
C PRO A 49 -11.93 -7.60 8.72
N VAL A 50 -10.72 -8.10 8.38
CA VAL A 50 -9.84 -8.72 9.38
C VAL A 50 -8.99 -7.72 10.15
N ILE A 51 -8.96 -6.46 9.71
CA ILE A 51 -8.18 -5.40 10.36
C ILE A 51 -9.07 -4.29 10.95
N ILE A 52 -10.36 -4.23 10.61
CA ILE A 52 -11.30 -3.27 11.25
C ILE A 52 -11.37 -3.54 12.74
N GLY A 53 -11.32 -2.47 13.55
CA GLY A 53 -11.34 -2.53 15.01
C GLY A 53 -9.98 -2.84 15.66
N GLU A 54 -8.99 -3.26 14.88
CA GLU A 54 -7.62 -3.49 15.35
C GLU A 54 -6.88 -2.16 15.62
N ASP A 55 -5.82 -2.23 16.39
CA ASP A 55 -4.92 -1.10 16.63
C ASP A 55 -3.91 -1.00 15.48
N PRO A 56 -3.92 0.11 14.68
CA PRO A 56 -3.04 0.27 13.52
C PRO A 56 -1.55 0.33 13.86
N VAL A 57 -1.17 0.51 15.12
CA VAL A 57 0.23 0.52 15.57
C VAL A 57 0.85 -0.88 15.51
N ASN A 58 0.03 -1.92 15.62
CA ASN A 58 0.48 -3.31 15.58
C ASN A 58 0.72 -3.82 14.15
N ILE A 59 1.49 -3.09 13.33
CA ILE A 59 1.62 -3.31 11.89
C ILE A 59 2.02 -4.76 11.58
N GLY A 60 3.06 -5.29 12.21
CA GLY A 60 3.52 -6.66 11.96
C GLY A 60 2.45 -7.72 12.25
N LYS A 61 1.66 -7.55 13.35
CA LYS A 61 0.51 -8.41 13.66
C LYS A 61 -0.53 -8.35 12.55
N LEU A 62 -0.85 -7.15 12.08
CA LEU A 62 -1.88 -6.95 11.05
C LEU A 62 -1.46 -7.56 9.70
N VAL A 63 -0.22 -7.41 9.32
CA VAL A 63 0.34 -8.04 8.11
C VAL A 63 0.23 -9.56 8.22
N GLU A 64 0.62 -10.15 9.34
CA GLU A 64 0.52 -11.60 9.57
C GLU A 64 -0.92 -12.11 9.50
N ILE A 65 -1.88 -11.39 10.08
CA ILE A 65 -3.31 -11.73 10.02
C ILE A 65 -3.79 -11.68 8.57
N MET A 66 -3.47 -10.63 7.82
CA MET A 66 -3.86 -10.52 6.42
C MET A 66 -3.27 -11.64 5.56
N ILE A 67 -1.99 -11.97 5.73
CA ILE A 67 -1.34 -13.08 5.01
C ILE A 67 -2.08 -14.38 5.28
N ARG A 68 -2.38 -14.70 6.54
CA ARG A 68 -3.09 -15.94 6.89
C ARG A 68 -4.51 -15.99 6.33
N CYS A 69 -5.25 -14.88 6.45
CA CYS A 69 -6.64 -14.83 5.99
C CYS A 69 -6.76 -14.87 4.46
N LEU A 70 -5.79 -14.31 3.74
CA LEU A 70 -5.79 -14.28 2.27
C LEU A 70 -5.01 -15.43 1.63
N SER A 71 -4.44 -16.34 2.39
CA SER A 71 -3.66 -17.48 1.84
C SER A 71 -4.45 -18.37 0.89
N GLY A 72 -5.77 -18.47 1.08
CA GLY A 72 -6.68 -19.21 0.19
C GLY A 72 -6.98 -18.50 -1.14
N GLU A 73 -6.64 -17.22 -1.28
CA GLU A 73 -6.87 -16.44 -2.51
C GLU A 73 -5.70 -16.53 -3.50
N GLY A 74 -4.75 -17.40 -3.25
CA GLY A 74 -3.58 -17.61 -4.08
C GLY A 74 -2.31 -17.80 -3.26
N SER A 75 -1.17 -17.62 -3.88
CA SER A 75 0.12 -17.75 -3.21
C SER A 75 0.42 -16.51 -2.33
N GLN A 76 1.40 -16.66 -1.43
CA GLN A 76 1.98 -15.54 -0.68
C GLN A 76 2.85 -14.64 -1.59
N ALA A 77 2.37 -14.37 -2.80
CA ALA A 77 3.04 -13.58 -3.83
C ALA A 77 2.00 -12.92 -4.74
N GLY A 78 2.45 -12.09 -5.68
CA GLY A 78 1.60 -11.45 -6.69
C GLY A 78 0.55 -10.51 -6.08
N ALA A 79 -0.66 -10.51 -6.65
CA ALA A 79 -1.70 -9.53 -6.31
C ALA A 79 -2.08 -9.52 -4.82
N THR A 80 -2.05 -10.66 -4.14
CA THR A 80 -2.35 -10.76 -2.71
C THR A 80 -1.33 -9.96 -1.87
N VAL A 81 -0.04 -10.20 -2.11
CA VAL A 81 1.02 -9.48 -1.38
C VAL A 81 1.04 -8.00 -1.77
N THR A 82 0.80 -7.69 -3.03
CA THR A 82 0.67 -6.31 -3.51
C THR A 82 -0.44 -5.54 -2.76
N ALA A 83 -1.60 -6.16 -2.57
CA ALA A 83 -2.71 -5.57 -1.81
C ALA A 83 -2.36 -5.36 -0.33
N ILE A 84 -1.73 -6.37 0.30
CA ILE A 84 -1.28 -6.29 1.70
C ILE A 84 -0.22 -5.19 1.86
N SER A 85 0.74 -5.09 0.94
CA SER A 85 1.77 -4.04 0.95
C SER A 85 1.17 -2.64 0.89
N GLY A 86 0.13 -2.43 0.07
CA GLY A 86 -0.56 -1.15 0.01
C GLY A 86 -1.21 -0.75 1.34
N ILE A 87 -1.78 -1.71 2.06
CA ILE A 87 -2.33 -1.49 3.41
C ILE A 87 -1.18 -1.24 4.40
N GLU A 88 -0.11 -2.01 4.34
CA GLU A 88 1.05 -1.86 5.23
C GLU A 88 1.70 -0.48 5.09
N ILE A 89 1.92 0.00 3.86
CA ILE A 89 2.42 1.35 3.59
C ILE A 89 1.50 2.40 4.22
N ALA A 90 0.18 2.25 4.09
CA ALA A 90 -0.78 3.15 4.72
C ALA A 90 -0.70 3.12 6.26
N LEU A 91 -0.46 1.96 6.87
CA LEU A 91 -0.28 1.83 8.32
C LEU A 91 1.02 2.52 8.79
N TRP A 92 2.11 2.42 8.04
CA TRP A 92 3.36 3.12 8.33
C TRP A 92 3.20 4.65 8.21
N ASP A 93 2.51 5.15 7.17
CA ASP A 93 2.20 6.59 7.03
C ASP A 93 1.33 7.07 8.20
N LEU A 94 0.32 6.27 8.58
CA LEU A 94 -0.54 6.56 9.72
C LEU A 94 0.26 6.63 11.04
N LEU A 95 1.16 5.68 11.29
CA LEU A 95 2.02 5.66 12.47
C LEU A 95 2.93 6.90 12.51
N GLY A 96 3.56 7.25 11.40
CA GLY A 96 4.39 8.46 11.27
C GLY A 96 3.61 9.73 11.61
N ARG A 97 2.36 9.84 11.11
CA ARG A 97 1.46 10.96 11.42
C ARG A 97 1.03 10.98 12.88
N ALA A 98 0.65 9.83 13.43
CA ALA A 98 0.22 9.70 14.82
C ALA A 98 1.32 10.10 15.81
N LEU A 99 2.56 9.76 15.52
CA LEU A 99 3.72 10.07 16.35
C LEU A 99 4.47 11.35 15.93
N GLN A 100 4.01 12.04 14.88
CA GLN A 100 4.67 13.23 14.31
C GLN A 100 6.16 12.99 14.03
N THR A 101 6.48 11.79 13.53
CA THR A 101 7.84 11.32 13.34
C THR A 101 8.01 10.75 11.93
N PRO A 102 9.09 11.11 11.22
CA PRO A 102 9.39 10.51 9.92
C PRO A 102 9.50 8.98 10.03
N ILE A 103 8.87 8.25 9.11
CA ILE A 103 8.90 6.77 9.13
C ILE A 103 10.31 6.20 9.03
N SER A 104 11.25 6.92 8.41
CA SER A 104 12.66 6.51 8.37
C SER A 104 13.26 6.27 9.76
N THR A 105 12.76 6.96 10.80
CA THR A 105 13.20 6.77 12.18
C THR A 105 12.92 5.35 12.67
N PHE A 106 11.80 4.74 12.25
CA PHE A 106 11.43 3.37 12.62
C PHE A 106 12.21 2.30 11.85
N PHE A 107 12.84 2.69 10.73
CA PHE A 107 13.68 1.82 9.90
C PHE A 107 15.19 2.02 10.09
N GLY A 108 15.61 2.54 11.25
CA GLY A 108 17.02 2.73 11.57
C GLY A 108 17.57 4.11 11.25
N GLY A 109 16.70 5.08 10.92
CA GLY A 109 17.07 6.47 10.71
C GLY A 109 17.39 6.81 9.25
N ARG A 110 17.84 8.04 9.07
CA ARG A 110 18.13 8.60 7.74
C ARG A 110 19.51 8.17 7.28
N PHE A 111 19.55 7.25 6.33
CA PHE A 111 20.79 6.68 5.81
C PHE A 111 21.49 7.61 4.79
N ARG A 112 20.75 8.40 4.03
CA ARG A 112 21.28 9.34 3.03
C ARG A 112 20.35 10.52 2.82
N ASP A 113 20.91 11.65 2.38
CA ASP A 113 20.14 12.89 2.13
C ASP A 113 19.64 13.02 0.70
N LYS A 114 20.25 12.27 -0.22
CA LYS A 114 19.90 12.29 -1.65
C LYS A 114 19.81 10.87 -2.18
N ILE A 115 18.84 10.62 -3.03
CA ILE A 115 18.64 9.36 -3.74
C ILE A 115 18.86 9.64 -5.22
N ARG A 116 19.72 8.81 -5.86
CA ARG A 116 19.83 8.83 -7.32
C ARG A 116 18.56 8.25 -7.91
N ILE A 117 17.91 9.00 -8.75
CA ILE A 117 16.76 8.54 -9.54
C ILE A 117 17.17 8.36 -10.99
N TYR A 118 16.49 7.46 -11.67
CA TYR A 118 16.49 7.36 -13.13
C TYR A 118 15.05 7.48 -13.62
N ALA A 119 14.90 8.04 -14.80
CA ALA A 119 13.61 8.04 -15.50
C ALA A 119 13.60 6.83 -16.44
N ASP A 120 12.68 5.92 -16.18
CA ASP A 120 12.37 4.85 -17.14
C ASP A 120 11.36 5.40 -18.13
N CYS A 121 11.72 5.38 -19.40
CA CYS A 121 10.84 5.80 -20.47
C CYS A 121 10.79 4.69 -21.51
N HIS A 122 9.59 4.23 -21.82
CA HIS A 122 9.40 3.41 -23.02
C HIS A 122 9.60 4.32 -24.24
N ALA A 123 10.52 3.95 -25.11
CA ALA A 123 10.46 4.43 -26.48
C ALA A 123 9.07 4.01 -26.98
N GLY A 124 8.19 4.97 -27.25
CA GLY A 124 6.87 4.68 -27.79
C GLY A 124 6.97 3.74 -28.97
N ASP A 125 5.86 3.17 -29.38
CA ASP A 125 5.81 2.34 -30.57
C ASP A 125 6.57 3.04 -31.70
N THR A 126 7.67 2.44 -32.13
CA THR A 126 8.41 2.94 -33.31
C THR A 126 7.41 2.98 -34.46
N PRO A 127 7.19 4.13 -35.10
CA PRO A 127 6.36 4.13 -36.29
C PRO A 127 6.88 3.03 -37.20
N GLU A 128 5.98 2.15 -37.65
CA GLU A 128 6.32 1.20 -38.73
C GLU A 128 6.98 1.99 -39.84
N PRO A 129 8.11 1.54 -40.42
CA PRO A 129 8.70 2.21 -41.57
C PRO A 129 7.61 2.32 -42.64
N SER A 130 7.26 3.53 -42.98
CA SER A 130 6.37 3.76 -44.12
C SER A 130 7.11 3.27 -45.38
N ASP A 131 6.57 2.24 -46.03
CA ASP A 131 6.98 1.77 -47.35
C ASP A 131 6.95 2.91 -48.37
#